data_e9d67535f152575c67f58d178972b65c
#
_entry.id   e9d67535f152575c67f58d178972b65c
#
_cell.length_a   1.000
_cell.length_b   1.000
_cell.length_c   1.000
_cell.angle_alpha   90.00
_cell.angle_beta   90.00
_cell.angle_gamma   90.00
#
_symmetry.space_group_name_H-M   'P 1'
#
loop_
_entity.id
_entity.type
_entity.pdbx_description
1 polymer ?
#
loop_
_entity_poly.entity_id
_entity_poly.type
_entity_poly.pdbx_seq_one_letter_code
_entity_poly.pdbx_strand_id
1 'polypeptide(L)'
;MTAIPSTFRALVADKVDDRVERGVREFREIELPPGEVEIRVAWSSVNYKDGLATRADGKVARISPLIPGIDLAGEVIASQDPAFVVGASVLAHGYELGVSRHGGFSEYERVPAGWVVPLAPGLSPRDAMSIGTAGFTAAMSVVALEERGLEPADGPVLVTGASGGVGGTALAILADRGYEVWAATGKPDEEGRLRALGAAGILGRDEVTGEGRPLDSERWAGAVDAVGAATLPYVLRTLRTGAAVAASGNAGGAKLDTTVFPFILRGVALLGMDSVNMPITRRRDLWDRLATDLR
;
A
#
# COMPACT_ATOMS: atom_id res chain seq x y z
N MET A 1 34.55 2.14 4.02
CA MET A 1 33.24 2.71 3.66
C MET A 1 33.00 2.35 2.21
N THR A 2 32.04 1.50 1.93
CA THR A 2 31.65 1.14 0.56
C THR A 2 30.66 2.18 0.08
N ALA A 3 31.14 3.17 -0.68
CA ALA A 3 30.28 4.12 -1.38
C ALA A 3 29.51 3.40 -2.49
N ILE A 4 28.40 3.99 -2.98
CA ILE A 4 27.74 3.53 -4.19
C ILE A 4 28.76 3.45 -5.34
N PRO A 5 28.86 2.34 -6.08
CA PRO A 5 29.75 2.25 -7.23
C PRO A 5 29.35 3.27 -8.31
N SER A 6 30.32 3.71 -9.12
CA SER A 6 30.08 4.72 -10.18
C SER A 6 28.96 4.32 -11.16
N THR A 7 28.78 3.02 -11.37
CA THR A 7 27.67 2.42 -12.14
C THR A 7 27.11 1.20 -11.42
N PHE A 8 25.81 0.97 -11.58
CA PHE A 8 25.08 -0.18 -11.03
C PHE A 8 23.88 -0.52 -11.93
N ARG A 9 23.24 -1.66 -11.72
CA ARG A 9 22.09 -2.05 -12.51
C ARG A 9 20.79 -1.53 -11.91
N ALA A 10 19.89 -1.07 -12.79
CA ALA A 10 18.54 -0.67 -12.42
C ALA A 10 17.54 -0.99 -13.54
N LEU A 11 16.30 -1.25 -13.19
CA LEU A 11 15.20 -1.21 -14.14
C LEU A 11 14.89 0.27 -14.41
N VAL A 12 15.03 0.69 -15.65
CA VAL A 12 14.77 2.09 -16.05
C VAL A 12 13.58 2.13 -16.98
N ALA A 13 12.63 3.02 -16.71
CA ALA A 13 11.53 3.41 -17.56
C ALA A 13 11.84 4.77 -18.18
N ASP A 14 11.92 4.84 -19.49
CA ASP A 14 12.29 6.04 -20.22
C ASP A 14 11.20 6.42 -21.21
N LYS A 15 10.73 7.66 -21.14
CA LYS A 15 9.71 8.15 -22.06
C LYS A 15 10.36 8.57 -23.37
N VAL A 16 10.05 7.84 -24.43
CA VAL A 16 10.50 8.11 -25.79
C VAL A 16 9.27 8.35 -26.66
N ASP A 17 9.04 9.59 -27.03
CA ASP A 17 7.84 10.04 -27.74
C ASP A 17 6.56 9.67 -26.95
N ASP A 18 5.64 8.90 -27.58
CA ASP A 18 4.38 8.45 -26.98
C ASP A 18 4.48 7.07 -26.31
N ARG A 19 5.69 6.52 -26.12
CA ARG A 19 5.93 5.20 -25.53
C ARG A 19 6.82 5.32 -24.30
N VAL A 20 6.80 4.29 -23.48
CA VAL A 20 7.76 4.09 -22.39
C VAL A 20 8.58 2.86 -22.70
N GLU A 21 9.86 3.06 -22.96
CA GLU A 21 10.85 1.97 -23.05
C GLU A 21 11.30 1.60 -21.67
N ARG A 22 11.41 0.30 -21.40
CA ARG A 22 11.78 -0.21 -20.08
C ARG A 22 12.72 -1.39 -20.21
N GLY A 23 13.73 -1.41 -19.36
CA GLY A 23 14.72 -2.48 -19.34
C GLY A 23 15.71 -2.33 -18.19
N VAL A 24 16.34 -3.44 -17.82
CA VAL A 24 17.46 -3.39 -16.90
C VAL A 24 18.68 -2.92 -17.66
N ARG A 25 19.29 -1.84 -17.17
CA ARG A 25 20.52 -1.27 -17.74
C ARG A 25 21.45 -0.73 -16.66
N GLU A 26 22.67 -0.41 -17.04
CA GLU A 26 23.57 0.35 -16.20
C GLU A 26 23.04 1.77 -15.97
N PHE A 27 23.12 2.21 -14.72
CA PHE A 27 22.75 3.56 -14.27
C PHE A 27 23.93 4.15 -13.53
N ARG A 28 24.14 5.47 -13.64
CA ARG A 28 25.29 6.14 -13.04
C ARG A 28 24.93 6.71 -11.68
N GLU A 29 25.81 6.52 -10.70
CA GLU A 29 25.65 7.05 -9.34
C GLU A 29 25.36 8.56 -9.33
N ILE A 30 26.04 9.32 -10.19
CA ILE A 30 25.89 10.78 -10.30
C ILE A 30 24.48 11.22 -10.72
N GLU A 31 23.69 10.34 -11.28
CA GLU A 31 22.30 10.61 -11.69
C GLU A 31 21.29 10.41 -10.53
N LEU A 32 21.72 9.81 -9.42
CA LEU A 32 20.90 9.71 -8.22
C LEU A 32 20.71 11.09 -7.58
N PRO A 33 19.47 11.42 -7.17
CA PRO A 33 19.20 12.68 -6.47
C PRO A 33 19.93 12.73 -5.12
N PRO A 34 20.18 13.94 -4.57
CA PRO A 34 20.78 14.09 -3.24
C PRO A 34 19.93 13.42 -2.15
N GLY A 35 20.60 12.91 -1.09
CA GLY A 35 20.00 12.31 0.10
C GLY A 35 21.09 11.96 1.09
N GLU A 36 20.74 11.87 2.36
CA GLU A 36 21.67 11.66 3.46
C GLU A 36 22.01 10.19 3.68
N VAL A 37 21.19 9.24 3.19
CA VAL A 37 21.36 7.80 3.44
C VAL A 37 21.51 7.07 2.12
N GLU A 38 22.64 6.36 1.97
CA GLU A 38 22.92 5.46 0.84
C GLU A 38 22.62 4.02 1.24
N ILE A 39 21.81 3.35 0.45
CA ILE A 39 21.30 2.01 0.74
C ILE A 39 21.70 1.06 -0.40
N ARG A 40 22.31 -0.07 -0.05
CA ARG A 40 22.39 -1.23 -0.91
C ARG A 40 21.05 -1.96 -0.84
N VAL A 41 20.26 -1.87 -1.90
CA VAL A 41 18.92 -2.46 -1.97
C VAL A 41 19.03 -3.98 -2.05
N ALA A 42 18.39 -4.67 -1.13
CA ALA A 42 18.32 -6.12 -1.12
C ALA A 42 17.00 -6.62 -1.71
N TRP A 43 15.91 -5.91 -1.43
CA TRP A 43 14.56 -6.26 -1.85
C TRP A 43 13.73 -5.01 -2.13
N SER A 44 12.78 -5.14 -3.05
CA SER A 44 11.69 -4.19 -3.31
C SER A 44 10.43 -4.99 -3.59
N SER A 45 9.26 -4.42 -3.35
CA SER A 45 7.98 -5.04 -3.69
C SER A 45 7.44 -4.54 -5.03
N VAL A 46 6.46 -5.22 -5.60
CA VAL A 46 5.79 -4.79 -6.83
C VAL A 46 4.42 -4.23 -6.49
N ASN A 47 4.22 -2.97 -6.78
CA ASN A 47 2.97 -2.26 -6.52
C ASN A 47 2.26 -1.86 -7.82
N TYR A 48 0.94 -1.71 -7.77
CA TYR A 48 0.15 -1.22 -8.90
C TYR A 48 0.67 0.12 -9.46
N LYS A 49 1.16 0.97 -8.57
CA LYS A 49 1.75 2.28 -8.91
C LYS A 49 3.02 2.13 -9.74
N ASP A 50 3.85 1.13 -9.47
CA ASP A 50 5.07 0.86 -10.26
C ASP A 50 4.71 0.48 -11.71
N GLY A 51 3.68 -0.35 -11.87
CA GLY A 51 3.14 -0.68 -13.19
C GLY A 51 2.64 0.56 -13.94
N LEU A 52 1.95 1.47 -13.25
CA LEU A 52 1.52 2.74 -13.84
C LEU A 52 2.70 3.66 -14.19
N ALA A 53 3.76 3.68 -13.38
CA ALA A 53 4.96 4.48 -13.64
C ALA A 53 5.70 4.05 -14.92
N THR A 54 5.49 2.80 -15.37
CA THR A 54 6.10 2.24 -16.59
C THR A 54 5.20 2.31 -17.83
N ARG A 55 4.09 3.06 -17.77
CA ARG A 55 3.12 3.21 -18.88
C ARG A 55 3.00 4.67 -19.30
N ALA A 56 2.85 4.90 -20.61
CA ALA A 56 2.67 6.24 -21.15
C ALA A 56 1.38 6.95 -20.64
N ASP A 57 0.30 6.18 -20.45
CA ASP A 57 -0.99 6.65 -19.93
C ASP A 57 -1.10 6.60 -18.39
N GLY A 58 -0.06 6.11 -17.70
CA GLY A 58 -0.09 5.82 -16.26
C GLY A 58 -0.12 7.05 -15.35
N LYS A 59 0.35 8.21 -15.83
CA LYS A 59 0.35 9.52 -15.13
C LYS A 59 1.00 9.52 -13.74
N VAL A 60 1.86 8.53 -13.45
CA VAL A 60 2.56 8.40 -12.16
C VAL A 60 3.97 8.98 -12.24
N ALA A 61 4.77 8.57 -13.23
CA ALA A 61 6.13 9.07 -13.42
C ALA A 61 6.13 10.59 -13.65
N ARG A 62 6.94 11.30 -12.88
CA ARG A 62 7.11 12.76 -12.94
C ARG A 62 8.46 13.17 -13.57
N ILE A 63 9.37 12.22 -13.68
CA ILE A 63 10.67 12.37 -14.33
C ILE A 63 10.87 11.27 -15.38
N SER A 64 11.73 11.51 -16.35
CA SER A 64 12.20 10.52 -17.32
C SER A 64 13.68 10.85 -17.64
N PRO A 65 14.57 9.85 -17.59
CA PRO A 65 14.33 8.47 -17.18
C PRO A 65 13.97 8.34 -15.69
N LEU A 66 13.19 7.30 -15.34
CA LEU A 66 12.81 6.97 -13.97
C LEU A 66 13.23 5.52 -13.65
N ILE A 67 13.83 5.30 -12.48
CA ILE A 67 13.87 3.98 -11.86
C ILE A 67 12.58 3.83 -11.04
N PRO A 68 11.67 2.90 -11.40
CA PRO A 68 10.45 2.65 -10.61
C PRO A 68 10.75 1.93 -9.28
N GLY A 69 9.71 1.60 -8.53
CA GLY A 69 9.80 0.94 -7.23
C GLY A 69 9.52 1.94 -6.11
N ILE A 70 8.27 1.98 -5.61
CA ILE A 70 7.85 2.93 -4.57
C ILE A 70 8.24 2.50 -3.17
N ASP A 71 8.93 1.39 -3.03
CA ASP A 71 9.48 0.88 -1.78
C ASP A 71 10.79 0.13 -2.00
N LEU A 72 11.57 0.01 -0.94
CA LEU A 72 12.81 -0.74 -0.90
C LEU A 72 13.14 -1.13 0.54
N ALA A 73 13.92 -2.20 0.70
CA ALA A 73 14.61 -2.54 1.94
C ALA A 73 16.02 -3.03 1.64
N GLY A 74 16.96 -2.71 2.51
CA GLY A 74 18.36 -3.04 2.31
C GLY A 74 19.22 -2.65 3.49
N GLU A 75 20.52 -2.47 3.21
CA GLU A 75 21.54 -2.16 4.18
C GLU A 75 22.11 -0.76 3.93
N VAL A 76 22.24 0.01 4.98
CA VAL A 76 22.92 1.31 4.93
C VAL A 76 24.42 1.10 4.64
N ILE A 77 24.92 1.68 3.55
CA ILE A 77 26.36 1.62 3.18
C ILE A 77 27.10 2.92 3.45
N ALA A 78 26.38 4.05 3.50
CA ALA A 78 26.88 5.34 3.95
C ALA A 78 25.73 6.18 4.49
N SER A 79 26.02 7.06 5.46
CA SER A 79 25.04 8.00 5.97
C SER A 79 25.71 9.28 6.46
N GLN A 80 25.05 10.41 6.20
CA GLN A 80 25.38 11.72 6.80
C GLN A 80 24.55 11.98 8.06
N ASP A 81 23.47 11.19 8.31
CA ASP A 81 22.65 11.25 9.51
C ASP A 81 23.13 10.22 10.54
N PRO A 82 23.56 10.64 11.76
CA PRO A 82 24.07 9.73 12.78
C PRO A 82 23.05 8.72 13.31
N ALA A 83 21.76 8.91 13.04
CA ALA A 83 20.72 7.94 13.38
C ALA A 83 20.78 6.65 12.56
N PHE A 84 21.49 6.66 11.40
CA PHE A 84 21.59 5.51 10.52
C PHE A 84 23.06 5.07 10.40
N VAL A 85 23.41 4.02 11.12
CA VAL A 85 24.78 3.49 11.10
C VAL A 85 24.98 2.53 9.91
N VAL A 86 26.18 2.51 9.35
CA VAL A 86 26.57 1.57 8.29
C VAL A 86 26.37 0.13 8.76
N GLY A 87 25.78 -0.71 7.91
CA GLY A 87 25.42 -2.08 8.21
C GLY A 87 24.00 -2.24 8.79
N ALA A 88 23.32 -1.16 9.17
CA ALA A 88 21.94 -1.24 9.64
C ALA A 88 20.96 -1.65 8.53
N SER A 89 20.03 -2.54 8.84
CA SER A 89 18.92 -2.88 7.96
C SER A 89 17.83 -1.82 8.05
N VAL A 90 17.40 -1.33 6.90
CA VAL A 90 16.41 -0.25 6.78
C VAL A 90 15.43 -0.52 5.66
N LEU A 91 14.32 0.21 5.69
CA LEU A 91 13.40 0.33 4.56
C LEU A 91 13.06 1.80 4.28
N ALA A 92 12.61 2.07 3.06
CA ALA A 92 11.98 3.33 2.69
C ALA A 92 10.81 3.05 1.74
N HIS A 93 9.71 3.80 1.87
CA HIS A 93 8.59 3.71 0.94
C HIS A 93 7.74 4.98 0.95
N GLY A 94 6.97 5.16 -0.13
CA GLY A 94 6.10 6.33 -0.28
C GLY A 94 6.88 7.60 -0.65
N TYR A 95 6.37 8.74 -0.23
CA TYR A 95 6.89 10.05 -0.62
C TYR A 95 7.04 10.14 -2.15
N GLU A 96 8.22 10.53 -2.64
CA GLU A 96 8.51 10.69 -4.07
C GLU A 96 9.19 9.47 -4.72
N LEU A 97 9.48 8.41 -3.91
CA LEU A 97 10.22 7.24 -4.35
C LEU A 97 9.52 6.52 -5.51
N GLY A 98 10.21 6.28 -6.62
CA GLY A 98 9.66 5.66 -7.82
C GLY A 98 8.63 6.51 -8.58
N VAL A 99 8.55 7.83 -8.29
CA VAL A 99 7.58 8.77 -8.89
C VAL A 99 8.27 10.01 -9.43
N SER A 100 8.79 10.88 -8.57
CA SER A 100 9.57 12.07 -8.90
C SER A 100 11.03 11.97 -8.46
N ARG A 101 11.39 10.88 -7.82
CA ARG A 101 12.75 10.41 -7.54
C ARG A 101 12.89 8.96 -7.99
N HIS A 102 14.13 8.53 -8.20
CA HIS A 102 14.42 7.13 -8.48
C HIS A 102 13.96 6.23 -7.34
N GLY A 103 13.68 4.98 -7.62
CA GLY A 103 13.06 4.05 -6.69
C GLY A 103 13.79 2.72 -6.53
N GLY A 104 13.14 1.79 -5.83
CA GLY A 104 13.75 0.56 -5.32
C GLY A 104 14.05 -0.52 -6.35
N PHE A 105 13.73 -0.35 -7.64
CA PHE A 105 14.10 -1.32 -8.68
C PHE A 105 15.54 -1.12 -9.17
N SER A 106 16.46 -0.97 -8.23
CA SER A 106 17.88 -0.70 -8.41
C SER A 106 18.72 -1.50 -7.41
N GLU A 107 20.01 -1.66 -7.70
CA GLU A 107 20.94 -2.27 -6.73
C GLU A 107 21.32 -1.30 -5.60
N TYR A 108 21.23 0.00 -5.85
CA TYR A 108 21.54 1.05 -4.88
C TYR A 108 20.58 2.22 -5.01
N GLU A 109 20.31 2.87 -3.88
CA GLU A 109 19.50 4.09 -3.85
C GLU A 109 20.05 5.07 -2.80
N ARG A 110 19.82 6.35 -3.03
CA ARG A 110 20.14 7.44 -2.10
C ARG A 110 18.85 8.17 -1.72
N VAL A 111 18.53 8.18 -0.43
CA VAL A 111 17.24 8.71 0.06
C VAL A 111 17.45 9.74 1.17
N PRO A 112 16.51 10.69 1.33
CA PRO A 112 16.49 11.55 2.50
C PRO A 112 16.36 10.74 3.79
N ALA A 113 17.11 11.11 4.84
CA ALA A 113 17.07 10.45 6.14
C ALA A 113 15.64 10.45 6.77
N GLY A 114 14.87 11.51 6.50
CA GLY A 114 13.48 11.62 6.95
C GLY A 114 12.51 10.60 6.32
N TRP A 115 12.93 9.81 5.35
CA TRP A 115 12.12 8.75 4.73
C TRP A 115 12.46 7.36 5.23
N VAL A 116 13.59 7.24 5.92
CA VAL A 116 14.15 5.94 6.32
C VAL A 116 13.51 5.44 7.62
N VAL A 117 13.13 4.18 7.58
CA VAL A 117 12.62 3.42 8.73
C VAL A 117 13.63 2.34 9.06
N PRO A 118 14.22 2.32 10.27
CA PRO A 118 14.98 1.18 10.76
C PRO A 118 14.10 -0.06 10.79
N LEU A 119 14.62 -1.21 10.38
CA LEU A 119 13.88 -2.47 10.53
C LEU A 119 13.85 -2.88 11.99
N ALA A 120 12.65 -3.21 12.48
CA ALA A 120 12.49 -3.75 13.82
C ALA A 120 13.19 -5.10 13.97
N PRO A 121 13.70 -5.46 15.16
CA PRO A 121 14.29 -6.77 15.41
C PRO A 121 13.37 -7.93 15.01
N GLY A 122 13.92 -8.86 14.25
CA GLY A 122 13.17 -10.04 13.76
C GLY A 122 12.44 -9.82 12.42
N LEU A 123 12.48 -8.63 11.84
CA LEU A 123 11.97 -8.35 10.49
C LEU A 123 13.15 -8.29 9.52
N SER A 124 13.25 -9.22 8.58
CA SER A 124 14.26 -9.17 7.54
C SER A 124 13.87 -8.19 6.41
N PRO A 125 14.83 -7.69 5.60
CA PRO A 125 14.50 -6.90 4.40
C PRO A 125 13.54 -7.61 3.45
N ARG A 126 13.63 -8.94 3.35
CA ARG A 126 12.71 -9.76 2.54
C ARG A 126 11.30 -9.73 3.10
N ASP A 127 11.15 -9.93 4.41
CA ASP A 127 9.83 -9.92 5.05
C ASP A 127 9.20 -8.54 4.96
N ALA A 128 9.98 -7.48 5.20
CA ALA A 128 9.54 -6.10 5.04
C ALA A 128 9.00 -5.84 3.62
N MET A 129 9.66 -6.34 2.57
CA MET A 129 9.19 -6.16 1.20
C MET A 129 8.12 -7.19 0.79
N SER A 130 7.95 -8.29 1.50
CA SER A 130 6.79 -9.16 1.36
C SER A 130 5.52 -8.48 1.89
N ILE A 131 5.62 -7.69 2.93
CA ILE A 131 4.58 -6.77 3.43
C ILE A 131 4.44 -5.61 2.45
N GLY A 132 5.52 -4.91 2.16
CA GLY A 132 5.62 -3.79 1.24
C GLY A 132 4.68 -2.62 1.55
N THR A 133 4.57 -1.71 0.61
CA THR A 133 3.64 -0.57 0.71
C THR A 133 2.18 -1.04 0.78
N ALA A 134 1.84 -2.16 0.14
CA ALA A 134 0.48 -2.70 0.17
C ALA A 134 0.09 -3.19 1.57
N GLY A 135 0.95 -3.98 2.22
CA GLY A 135 0.69 -4.46 3.58
C GLY A 135 0.70 -3.33 4.60
N PHE A 136 1.60 -2.36 4.46
CA PHE A 136 1.59 -1.13 5.26
C PHE A 136 0.26 -0.38 5.15
N THR A 137 -0.28 -0.24 3.93
CA THR A 137 -1.57 0.42 3.69
C THR A 137 -2.73 -0.37 4.30
N ALA A 138 -2.67 -1.70 4.25
CA ALA A 138 -3.63 -2.58 4.88
C ALA A 138 -3.63 -2.40 6.42
N ALA A 139 -2.46 -2.44 7.04
CA ALA A 139 -2.30 -2.22 8.48
C ALA A 139 -2.82 -0.84 8.90
N MET A 140 -2.48 0.21 8.15
CA MET A 140 -3.00 1.56 8.36
C MET A 140 -4.53 1.60 8.34
N SER A 141 -5.14 0.86 7.39
CA SER A 141 -6.59 0.79 7.24
C SER A 141 -7.26 0.11 8.44
N VAL A 142 -6.69 -1.01 8.89
CA VAL A 142 -7.21 -1.74 10.08
C VAL A 142 -7.09 -0.88 11.33
N VAL A 143 -5.93 -0.30 11.57
CA VAL A 143 -5.70 0.60 12.72
C VAL A 143 -6.67 1.78 12.72
N ALA A 144 -6.90 2.40 11.58
CA ALA A 144 -7.84 3.54 11.49
C ALA A 144 -9.29 3.13 11.78
N LEU A 145 -9.70 1.92 11.45
CA LEU A 145 -11.02 1.39 11.79
C LEU A 145 -11.12 1.08 13.29
N GLU A 146 -10.09 0.46 13.89
CA GLU A 146 -10.03 0.19 15.33
C GLU A 146 -9.98 1.48 16.17
N GLU A 147 -9.22 2.49 15.75
CA GLU A 147 -9.20 3.81 16.39
C GLU A 147 -10.58 4.49 16.38
N ARG A 148 -11.48 4.10 15.48
CA ARG A 148 -12.88 4.54 15.46
C ARG A 148 -13.82 3.63 16.24
N GLY A 149 -13.30 2.66 16.96
CA GLY A 149 -14.06 1.78 17.83
C GLY A 149 -14.59 0.52 17.16
N LEU A 150 -14.08 0.13 15.98
CA LEU A 150 -14.43 -1.17 15.38
C LEU A 150 -13.87 -2.30 16.25
N GLU A 151 -14.74 -3.20 16.68
CA GLU A 151 -14.40 -4.40 17.47
C GLU A 151 -14.90 -5.68 16.78
N PRO A 152 -14.28 -6.85 17.02
CA PRO A 152 -14.73 -8.12 16.41
C PRO A 152 -16.18 -8.48 16.69
N ALA A 153 -16.75 -8.05 17.83
CA ALA A 153 -18.13 -8.31 18.21
C ALA A 153 -19.15 -7.46 17.42
N ASP A 154 -18.74 -6.42 16.70
CA ASP A 154 -19.66 -5.53 15.99
C ASP A 154 -20.28 -6.19 14.75
N GLY A 155 -19.68 -7.26 14.24
CA GLY A 155 -20.17 -8.05 13.13
C GLY A 155 -19.23 -8.04 11.91
N PRO A 156 -19.74 -8.44 10.73
CA PRO A 156 -18.89 -8.69 9.59
C PRO A 156 -18.25 -7.43 9.00
N VAL A 157 -16.98 -7.57 8.62
CA VAL A 157 -16.17 -6.54 7.94
C VAL A 157 -16.01 -6.92 6.48
N LEU A 158 -16.20 -5.96 5.57
CA LEU A 158 -16.02 -6.19 4.14
C LEU A 158 -14.62 -5.73 3.68
N VAL A 159 -13.93 -6.59 2.94
CA VAL A 159 -12.69 -6.23 2.24
C VAL A 159 -12.91 -6.34 0.74
N THR A 160 -12.81 -5.21 0.02
CA THR A 160 -12.93 -5.19 -1.43
C THR A 160 -11.57 -5.30 -2.10
N GLY A 161 -11.53 -5.84 -3.32
CA GLY A 161 -10.25 -6.13 -3.99
C GLY A 161 -9.39 -7.10 -3.19
N ALA A 162 -10.01 -8.03 -2.49
CA ALA A 162 -9.38 -8.94 -1.53
C ALA A 162 -8.28 -9.82 -2.14
N SER A 163 -8.30 -10.07 -3.44
CA SER A 163 -7.24 -10.79 -4.14
C SER A 163 -5.99 -9.95 -4.47
N GLY A 164 -6.00 -8.64 -4.18
CA GLY A 164 -4.85 -7.74 -4.33
C GLY A 164 -3.99 -7.67 -3.07
N GLY A 165 -2.86 -6.95 -3.16
CA GLY A 165 -1.90 -6.82 -2.06
C GLY A 165 -2.51 -6.17 -0.80
N VAL A 166 -3.16 -5.02 -0.94
CA VAL A 166 -3.81 -4.32 0.20
C VAL A 166 -4.96 -5.17 0.76
N GLY A 167 -5.88 -5.61 -0.11
CA GLY A 167 -7.06 -6.36 0.33
C GLY A 167 -6.71 -7.69 0.98
N GLY A 168 -5.79 -8.48 0.38
CA GLY A 168 -5.38 -9.78 0.93
C GLY A 168 -4.68 -9.65 2.29
N THR A 169 -3.83 -8.63 2.45
CA THR A 169 -3.19 -8.38 3.75
C THR A 169 -4.18 -7.85 4.79
N ALA A 170 -5.07 -6.93 4.41
CA ALA A 170 -6.12 -6.45 5.33
C ALA A 170 -7.03 -7.59 5.81
N LEU A 171 -7.40 -8.50 4.90
CA LEU A 171 -8.17 -9.69 5.25
C LEU A 171 -7.43 -10.55 6.27
N ALA A 172 -6.14 -10.84 6.01
CA ALA A 172 -5.34 -11.68 6.91
C ALA A 172 -5.19 -11.04 8.31
N ILE A 173 -4.86 -9.75 8.37
CA ILE A 173 -4.74 -9.02 9.65
C ILE A 173 -6.07 -9.04 10.41
N LEU A 174 -7.19 -8.70 9.76
CA LEU A 174 -8.50 -8.69 10.40
C LEU A 174 -8.92 -10.09 10.89
N ALA A 175 -8.69 -11.13 10.09
CA ALA A 175 -9.03 -12.50 10.46
C ALA A 175 -8.20 -12.99 11.66
N ASP A 176 -6.89 -12.71 11.70
CA ASP A 176 -6.02 -13.04 12.83
C ASP A 176 -6.45 -12.33 14.12
N ARG A 177 -6.99 -11.11 13.99
CA ARG A 177 -7.52 -10.33 15.10
C ARG A 177 -8.95 -10.71 15.53
N GLY A 178 -9.52 -11.77 14.93
CA GLY A 178 -10.80 -12.35 15.33
C GLY A 178 -12.03 -11.70 14.67
N TYR A 179 -11.86 -10.87 13.64
CA TYR A 179 -13.00 -10.31 12.88
C TYR A 179 -13.61 -11.37 11.95
N GLU A 180 -14.92 -11.32 11.77
CA GLU A 180 -15.62 -12.01 10.68
C GLU A 180 -15.40 -11.23 9.37
N VAL A 181 -14.53 -11.73 8.47
CA VAL A 181 -14.14 -11.00 7.27
C VAL A 181 -14.79 -11.58 6.02
N TRP A 182 -15.47 -10.74 5.26
CA TRP A 182 -16.02 -11.06 3.94
C TRP A 182 -15.15 -10.46 2.84
N ALA A 183 -14.70 -11.30 1.93
CA ALA A 183 -13.79 -10.92 0.85
C ALA A 183 -14.55 -10.72 -0.46
N ALA A 184 -14.51 -9.51 -1.04
CA ALA A 184 -15.05 -9.26 -2.37
C ALA A 184 -13.95 -9.28 -3.42
N THR A 185 -14.13 -10.11 -4.47
CA THR A 185 -13.15 -10.28 -5.55
C THR A 185 -13.82 -10.46 -6.91
N GLY A 186 -13.15 -10.01 -7.97
CA GLY A 186 -13.51 -10.33 -9.36
C GLY A 186 -12.75 -11.52 -9.93
N LYS A 187 -12.05 -12.30 -9.07
CA LYS A 187 -11.25 -13.46 -9.47
C LYS A 187 -11.73 -14.71 -8.71
N PRO A 188 -12.67 -15.48 -9.29
CA PRO A 188 -13.22 -16.67 -8.64
C PRO A 188 -12.16 -17.71 -8.26
N ASP A 189 -11.12 -17.86 -9.07
CA ASP A 189 -10.04 -18.82 -8.84
C ASP A 189 -9.21 -18.54 -7.58
N GLU A 190 -9.34 -17.33 -7.00
CA GLU A 190 -8.65 -16.95 -5.77
C GLU A 190 -9.41 -17.37 -4.48
N GLU A 191 -10.61 -17.95 -4.59
CA GLU A 191 -11.43 -18.32 -3.41
C GLU A 191 -10.66 -19.17 -2.41
N GLY A 192 -9.96 -20.22 -2.87
CA GLY A 192 -9.19 -21.10 -2.00
C GLY A 192 -8.12 -20.35 -1.20
N ARG A 193 -7.42 -19.41 -1.84
CA ARG A 193 -6.41 -18.58 -1.17
C ARG A 193 -7.06 -17.61 -0.17
N LEU A 194 -8.16 -16.97 -0.53
CA LEU A 194 -8.86 -16.04 0.36
C LEU A 194 -9.40 -16.74 1.60
N ARG A 195 -9.94 -17.96 1.46
CA ARG A 195 -10.35 -18.76 2.61
C ARG A 195 -9.17 -19.17 3.49
N ALA A 196 -8.04 -19.53 2.89
CA ALA A 196 -6.82 -19.83 3.65
C ALA A 196 -6.27 -18.62 4.41
N LEU A 197 -6.54 -17.39 3.94
CA LEU A 197 -6.24 -16.15 4.64
C LEU A 197 -7.27 -15.80 5.74
N GLY A 198 -8.32 -16.60 5.91
CA GLY A 198 -9.32 -16.44 6.97
C GLY A 198 -10.64 -15.80 6.54
N ALA A 199 -10.96 -15.72 5.23
CA ALA A 199 -12.26 -15.22 4.79
C ALA A 199 -13.41 -16.12 5.27
N ALA A 200 -14.36 -15.56 6.02
CA ALA A 200 -15.60 -16.21 6.44
C ALA A 200 -16.58 -16.38 5.26
N GLY A 201 -16.57 -15.42 4.33
CA GLY A 201 -17.41 -15.45 3.14
C GLY A 201 -16.73 -14.78 1.94
N ILE A 202 -17.15 -15.18 0.75
CA ILE A 202 -16.66 -14.63 -0.53
C ILE A 202 -17.85 -14.00 -1.27
N LEU A 203 -17.62 -12.83 -1.85
CA LEU A 203 -18.57 -12.13 -2.71
C LEU A 203 -17.92 -11.91 -4.09
N GLY A 204 -18.72 -12.12 -5.13
CA GLY A 204 -18.35 -11.74 -6.48
C GLY A 204 -18.37 -10.23 -6.69
N ARG A 205 -17.68 -9.75 -7.71
CA ARG A 205 -17.66 -8.32 -8.04
C ARG A 205 -19.07 -7.76 -8.24
N ASP A 206 -19.94 -8.48 -8.93
CA ASP A 206 -21.26 -8.02 -9.30
C ASP A 206 -22.18 -7.86 -8.07
N GLU A 207 -21.91 -8.59 -6.98
CA GLU A 207 -22.65 -8.47 -5.72
C GLU A 207 -22.31 -7.18 -4.94
N VAL A 208 -21.19 -6.53 -5.25
CA VAL A 208 -20.68 -5.32 -4.57
C VAL A 208 -20.56 -4.11 -5.49
N THR A 209 -21.15 -4.14 -6.69
CA THR A 209 -21.08 -3.03 -7.67
C THR A 209 -22.44 -2.61 -8.22
N GLY A 210 -23.50 -3.33 -7.90
CA GLY A 210 -24.85 -3.05 -8.41
C GLY A 210 -25.39 -1.67 -8.00
N GLU A 211 -26.32 -1.14 -8.79
CA GLU A 211 -27.13 0.01 -8.41
C GLU A 211 -27.96 -0.32 -7.17
N GLY A 212 -28.28 0.69 -6.36
CA GLY A 212 -29.06 0.52 -5.15
C GLY A 212 -29.67 1.83 -4.67
N ARG A 213 -30.45 1.76 -3.60
CA ARG A 213 -30.99 2.94 -2.95
C ARG A 213 -29.85 3.74 -2.30
N PRO A 214 -30.06 5.03 -2.05
CA PRO A 214 -29.07 5.83 -1.30
C PRO A 214 -28.70 5.24 0.06
N LEU A 215 -29.59 4.48 0.69
CA LEU A 215 -29.41 3.65 1.87
C LEU A 215 -30.03 2.27 1.62
N ASP A 216 -29.20 1.25 1.61
CA ASP A 216 -29.63 -0.15 1.60
C ASP A 216 -29.68 -0.73 3.03
N SER A 217 -30.07 -2.00 3.17
CA SER A 217 -30.02 -2.69 4.46
C SER A 217 -28.60 -2.68 5.04
N GLU A 218 -28.51 -2.38 6.31
CA GLU A 218 -27.25 -2.40 7.05
C GLU A 218 -26.67 -3.81 7.09
N ARG A 219 -25.39 -3.94 6.73
CA ARG A 219 -24.72 -5.24 6.63
C ARG A 219 -23.36 -5.22 7.32
N TRP A 220 -22.49 -4.25 7.00
CA TRP A 220 -21.10 -4.27 7.37
C TRP A 220 -20.80 -3.38 8.58
N ALA A 221 -20.10 -3.93 9.58
CA ALA A 221 -19.62 -3.20 10.74
C ALA A 221 -18.42 -2.28 10.41
N GLY A 222 -17.70 -2.59 9.34
CA GLY A 222 -16.61 -1.80 8.80
C GLY A 222 -16.21 -2.29 7.43
N ALA A 223 -15.35 -1.54 6.73
CA ALA A 223 -14.83 -2.00 5.45
C ALA A 223 -13.43 -1.46 5.15
N VAL A 224 -12.66 -2.25 4.36
CA VAL A 224 -11.43 -1.80 3.70
C VAL A 224 -11.66 -1.83 2.20
N ASP A 225 -11.56 -0.67 1.54
CA ASP A 225 -11.77 -0.56 0.09
C ASP A 225 -10.48 -0.20 -0.65
N ALA A 226 -10.08 -1.08 -1.56
CA ALA A 226 -8.95 -0.90 -2.47
C ALA A 226 -9.39 -0.73 -3.93
N VAL A 227 -10.68 -0.65 -4.22
CA VAL A 227 -11.26 -0.67 -5.57
C VAL A 227 -11.77 0.69 -6.01
N GLY A 228 -12.50 1.41 -5.15
CA GLY A 228 -13.15 2.67 -5.53
C GLY A 228 -14.30 2.47 -6.52
N ALA A 229 -14.52 3.45 -7.40
CA ALA A 229 -15.56 3.45 -8.44
C ALA A 229 -16.93 2.95 -7.94
N ALA A 230 -17.57 2.00 -8.62
CA ALA A 230 -18.90 1.48 -8.27
C ALA A 230 -18.92 0.67 -6.95
N THR A 231 -17.78 0.17 -6.48
CA THR A 231 -17.71 -0.63 -5.25
C THR A 231 -17.85 0.24 -4.00
N LEU A 232 -17.18 1.39 -3.96
CA LEU A 232 -17.21 2.26 -2.78
C LEU A 232 -18.61 2.83 -2.46
N PRO A 233 -19.45 3.24 -3.43
CA PRO A 233 -20.86 3.58 -3.19
C PRO A 233 -21.66 2.42 -2.58
N TYR A 234 -21.45 1.18 -3.04
CA TYR A 234 -22.08 0.00 -2.44
C TYR A 234 -21.68 -0.14 -0.97
N VAL A 235 -20.37 -0.03 -0.67
CA VAL A 235 -19.87 -0.09 0.72
C VAL A 235 -20.58 0.97 1.57
N LEU A 236 -20.55 2.23 1.16
CA LEU A 236 -21.12 3.35 1.91
C LEU A 236 -22.61 3.17 2.23
N ARG A 237 -23.41 2.68 1.27
CA ARG A 237 -24.86 2.52 1.47
C ARG A 237 -25.26 1.29 2.30
N THR A 238 -24.32 0.33 2.49
CA THR A 238 -24.53 -0.92 3.24
C THR A 238 -23.80 -0.98 4.58
N LEU A 239 -22.98 0.01 4.90
CA LEU A 239 -22.39 0.16 6.24
C LEU A 239 -23.48 0.37 7.29
N ARG A 240 -23.24 -0.18 8.49
CA ARG A 240 -24.06 0.03 9.67
C ARG A 240 -23.96 1.46 10.17
N THR A 241 -24.90 1.87 10.97
CA THR A 241 -24.91 3.17 11.65
C THR A 241 -23.62 3.35 12.48
N GLY A 242 -22.92 4.45 12.27
CA GLY A 242 -21.64 4.79 12.94
C GLY A 242 -20.40 4.12 12.35
N ALA A 243 -20.56 3.17 11.45
CA ALA A 243 -19.43 2.43 10.86
C ALA A 243 -18.57 3.27 9.91
N ALA A 244 -17.41 2.74 9.57
CA ALA A 244 -16.45 3.42 8.69
C ALA A 244 -15.93 2.51 7.58
N VAL A 245 -15.52 3.12 6.47
CA VAL A 245 -14.70 2.48 5.43
C VAL A 245 -13.35 3.17 5.32
N ALA A 246 -12.27 2.39 5.35
CA ALA A 246 -10.93 2.84 5.02
C ALA A 246 -10.70 2.64 3.51
N ALA A 247 -10.61 3.75 2.76
CA ALA A 247 -10.46 3.75 1.31
C ALA A 247 -9.03 4.12 0.91
N SER A 248 -8.35 3.22 0.21
CA SER A 248 -6.93 3.35 -0.16
C SER A 248 -6.65 3.22 -1.64
N GLY A 249 -7.61 2.71 -2.44
CA GLY A 249 -7.36 2.36 -3.82
C GLY A 249 -8.42 2.84 -4.81
N ASN A 250 -8.03 2.80 -6.08
CA ASN A 250 -8.86 3.18 -7.21
C ASN A 250 -8.69 2.22 -8.40
N ALA A 251 -8.47 0.93 -8.12
CA ALA A 251 -8.26 -0.07 -9.17
C ALA A 251 -9.45 -0.19 -10.14
N GLY A 252 -10.66 0.11 -9.67
CA GLY A 252 -11.87 0.17 -10.48
C GLY A 252 -12.16 1.56 -11.08
N GLY A 253 -11.47 2.59 -10.60
CA GLY A 253 -11.62 3.98 -11.03
C GLY A 253 -11.70 4.96 -9.86
N ALA A 254 -11.55 6.26 -10.15
CA ALA A 254 -11.45 7.33 -9.16
C ALA A 254 -12.78 8.06 -8.87
N LYS A 255 -13.82 7.84 -9.73
CA LYS A 255 -15.11 8.52 -9.54
C LYS A 255 -15.88 7.88 -8.38
N LEU A 256 -16.37 8.71 -7.46
CA LEU A 256 -17.27 8.31 -6.39
C LEU A 256 -18.65 8.92 -6.67
N ASP A 257 -19.64 8.07 -6.95
CA ASP A 257 -21.01 8.46 -7.22
C ASP A 257 -21.89 8.03 -6.03
N THR A 258 -22.18 8.96 -5.12
CA THR A 258 -22.91 8.70 -3.88
C THR A 258 -23.74 9.91 -3.47
N THR A 259 -24.56 9.75 -2.44
CA THR A 259 -25.33 10.84 -1.82
C THR A 259 -24.80 11.16 -0.43
N VAL A 260 -25.28 12.23 0.19
CA VAL A 260 -24.91 12.58 1.57
C VAL A 260 -25.61 11.69 2.62
N PHE A 261 -26.60 10.90 2.24
CA PHE A 261 -27.44 10.15 3.19
C PHE A 261 -26.67 9.15 4.08
N PRO A 262 -25.72 8.35 3.59
CA PRO A 262 -24.91 7.51 4.48
C PRO A 262 -24.25 8.30 5.60
N PHE A 263 -23.76 9.49 5.30
CA PHE A 263 -23.04 10.35 6.25
C PHE A 263 -23.97 11.01 7.27
N ILE A 264 -25.07 11.63 6.82
CA ILE A 264 -25.91 12.44 7.71
C ILE A 264 -27.00 11.62 8.42
N LEU A 265 -27.42 10.47 7.88
CA LEU A 265 -28.49 9.66 8.46
C LEU A 265 -27.98 8.42 9.21
N ARG A 266 -26.77 7.94 8.90
CA ARG A 266 -26.14 6.80 9.59
C ARG A 266 -24.80 7.16 10.26
N GLY A 267 -24.31 8.39 10.11
CA GLY A 267 -23.01 8.77 10.67
C GLY A 267 -21.83 7.97 10.10
N VAL A 268 -21.97 7.40 8.91
CA VAL A 268 -20.91 6.65 8.23
C VAL A 268 -19.70 7.55 8.00
N ALA A 269 -18.50 7.02 8.18
CA ALA A 269 -17.27 7.73 7.87
C ALA A 269 -16.54 7.13 6.67
N LEU A 270 -16.06 8.01 5.79
CA LEU A 270 -15.14 7.67 4.70
C LEU A 270 -13.74 8.15 5.11
N LEU A 271 -12.84 7.22 5.39
CA LEU A 271 -11.47 7.47 5.82
C LEU A 271 -10.52 7.32 4.62
N GLY A 272 -9.89 8.40 4.22
CA GLY A 272 -8.86 8.37 3.16
C GLY A 272 -7.52 7.87 3.72
N MET A 273 -6.95 6.83 3.10
CA MET A 273 -5.70 6.20 3.51
C MET A 273 -4.53 6.70 2.66
N ASP A 274 -3.89 7.81 3.06
CA ASP A 274 -2.67 8.31 2.41
C ASP A 274 -1.42 7.68 3.02
N SER A 275 -1.00 6.54 2.49
CA SER A 275 0.25 5.87 2.87
C SER A 275 1.50 6.53 2.28
N VAL A 276 1.34 7.47 1.33
CA VAL A 276 2.45 8.15 0.67
C VAL A 276 3.05 9.25 1.56
N ASN A 277 2.19 10.11 2.11
CA ASN A 277 2.61 11.30 2.87
C ASN A 277 2.48 11.12 4.39
N MET A 278 2.29 9.88 4.87
CA MET A 278 2.22 9.64 6.31
C MET A 278 3.48 10.17 7.02
N PRO A 279 3.35 10.95 8.13
CA PRO A 279 4.49 11.43 8.90
C PRO A 279 5.41 10.28 9.34
N ILE A 280 6.73 10.50 9.31
CA ILE A 280 7.73 9.46 9.56
C ILE A 280 7.59 8.80 10.94
N THR A 281 7.20 9.55 11.97
CA THR A 281 6.97 9.02 13.32
C THR A 281 5.85 7.96 13.30
N ARG A 282 4.68 8.31 12.77
CA ARG A 282 3.56 7.36 12.62
C ARG A 282 3.92 6.17 11.72
N ARG A 283 4.73 6.42 10.68
CA ARG A 283 5.21 5.36 9.79
C ARG A 283 6.07 4.35 10.54
N ARG A 284 7.02 4.83 11.36
CA ARG A 284 7.86 3.96 12.21
C ARG A 284 7.02 3.17 13.20
N ASP A 285 6.11 3.83 13.92
CA ASP A 285 5.20 3.17 14.87
C ASP A 285 4.39 2.05 14.20
N LEU A 286 3.89 2.28 12.98
CA LEU A 286 3.12 1.27 12.26
C LEU A 286 3.99 0.10 11.77
N TRP A 287 5.24 0.35 11.36
CA TRP A 287 6.20 -0.71 11.02
C TRP A 287 6.59 -1.55 12.25
N ASP A 288 6.72 -0.93 13.42
CA ASP A 288 6.94 -1.66 14.68
C ASP A 288 5.74 -2.55 15.03
N ARG A 289 4.52 -2.09 14.77
CA ARG A 289 3.31 -2.91 14.91
C ARG A 289 3.25 -4.05 13.90
N LEU A 290 3.64 -3.84 12.64
CA LEU A 290 3.76 -4.89 11.63
C LEU A 290 4.82 -5.94 11.97
N ALA A 291 5.81 -5.59 12.79
CA ALA A 291 6.78 -6.54 13.30
C ALA A 291 6.28 -7.30 14.54
N THR A 292 5.19 -6.88 15.18
CA THR A 292 4.71 -7.41 16.47
C THR A 292 3.26 -7.90 16.42
N ASP A 293 2.29 -7.00 16.52
CA ASP A 293 0.86 -7.31 16.74
C ASP A 293 -0.02 -7.29 15.49
N LEU A 294 0.52 -6.91 14.34
CA LEU A 294 -0.18 -6.89 13.04
C LEU A 294 0.46 -7.86 12.01
N ARG A 295 1.01 -8.97 12.48
CA ARG A 295 1.66 -9.98 11.63
C ARG A 295 0.65 -10.83 10.87
#